data_5380c66c9ecd89a2fe6db2b92c83a16b
#
_entry.id   5380c66c9ecd89a2fe6db2b92c83a16b
#
_cell.length_a   1.000
_cell.length_b   1.000
_cell.length_c   1.000
_cell.angle_alpha   90.00
_cell.angle_beta   90.00
_cell.angle_gamma   90.00
#
_symmetry.space_group_name_H-M   'P 1'
#
loop_
_entity.id
_entity.type
_entity.pdbx_description
1 polymer ?
#
loop_
_entity_poly.entity_id
_entity_poly.type
_entity_poly.pdbx_seq_one_letter_code
_entity_poly.pdbx_strand_id
1 'polypeptide(L)'
;MRNNCGKLLILQQVQYLNCVYLNLAMIIMRTLAIIAVGLFMTTASAQENLQPQVIISYGGKAVTTEGKTFTTLKELPITSVKNQYRSGTCWDFATLGYLESEILRKTGKTYDLCEMFVVNKDYMDCATHYVRMHGYSQISEGGSCEDVLEVIRRHGICPEEAMPAPGSLTGDSLANFKVFFPELERTVSSIVWNEGKPELNRFTTEEQAPLRNSSPKPHWQDSVQTVIDQYVGACPETFVYEGKTYTPKTFAESLGLDLDDYVSLTSYTHHPFNQWFVIESPYKWRLKASYNIPIEQLMDVLDETLDAGYTVAWGGDVSGDFYRNQSLAYLPDGVRPTQEMRQKQWDDWEFTYDHVMLIYGKAVDEKGKPYYLVKNSWGTNYPYKGTWFMSRDYIALNTTYLFLNRHALSADLQRAVAQ
;
A
#
# COMPACT_ATOMS: atom_id res chain seq x y z
N MET A 1 43.95 -14.35 -46.33
CA MET A 1 43.10 -14.39 -45.13
C MET A 1 43.54 -13.43 -43.99
N ARG A 2 44.28 -12.35 -44.23
CA ARG A 2 44.73 -11.44 -43.14
C ARG A 2 44.02 -10.09 -43.06
N ASN A 3 43.07 -9.77 -43.93
CA ASN A 3 42.44 -8.44 -44.01
C ASN A 3 41.05 -8.33 -43.36
N ASN A 4 40.44 -9.42 -42.86
CA ASN A 4 39.11 -9.34 -42.27
C ASN A 4 39.11 -9.20 -40.74
N CYS A 5 40.21 -9.55 -40.05
CA CYS A 5 40.28 -9.45 -38.60
C CYS A 5 40.39 -8.00 -38.09
N GLY A 6 41.09 -7.14 -38.84
CA GLY A 6 41.23 -5.73 -38.45
C GLY A 6 39.98 -4.89 -38.61
N LYS A 7 39.12 -5.21 -39.59
CA LYS A 7 37.82 -4.51 -39.77
C LYS A 7 36.82 -4.85 -38.69
N LEU A 8 36.86 -6.07 -38.16
CA LEU A 8 35.94 -6.52 -37.09
C LEU A 8 36.29 -5.86 -35.76
N LEU A 9 37.57 -5.71 -35.47
CA LEU A 9 38.04 -5.00 -34.25
C LEU A 9 37.70 -3.50 -34.28
N ILE A 10 37.83 -2.85 -35.42
CA ILE A 10 37.49 -1.42 -35.56
C ILE A 10 35.96 -1.23 -35.41
N LEU A 11 35.14 -2.10 -35.96
CA LEU A 11 33.67 -2.05 -35.81
C LEU A 11 33.24 -2.27 -34.34
N GLN A 12 33.86 -3.18 -33.63
CA GLN A 12 33.58 -3.39 -32.20
C GLN A 12 34.02 -2.19 -31.37
N GLN A 13 35.18 -1.56 -31.66
CA GLN A 13 35.59 -0.35 -30.96
C GLN A 13 34.69 0.86 -31.25
N VAL A 14 34.17 1.00 -32.46
CA VAL A 14 33.23 2.07 -32.82
C VAL A 14 31.86 1.84 -32.14
N GLN A 15 31.38 0.59 -32.06
CA GLN A 15 30.15 0.28 -31.31
C GLN A 15 30.30 0.52 -29.81
N TYR A 16 31.47 0.17 -29.23
CA TYR A 16 31.74 0.43 -27.82
C TYR A 16 31.81 1.93 -27.53
N LEU A 17 32.50 2.71 -28.34
CA LEU A 17 32.56 4.17 -28.23
C LEU A 17 31.17 4.82 -28.36
N ASN A 18 30.33 4.39 -29.29
CA ASN A 18 28.97 4.88 -29.43
C ASN A 18 28.10 4.56 -28.20
N CYS A 19 28.24 3.37 -27.61
CA CYS A 19 27.53 2.99 -26.40
C CYS A 19 27.98 3.85 -25.19
N VAL A 20 29.26 4.14 -25.08
CA VAL A 20 29.82 5.01 -24.02
C VAL A 20 29.32 6.46 -24.20
N TYR A 21 29.32 6.97 -25.44
CA TYR A 21 28.82 8.32 -25.74
C TYR A 21 27.30 8.46 -25.47
N LEU A 22 26.50 7.47 -25.81
CA LEU A 22 25.06 7.47 -25.51
C LEU A 22 24.78 7.43 -23.99
N ASN A 23 25.54 6.64 -23.25
CA ASN A 23 25.43 6.61 -21.80
C ASN A 23 25.87 7.92 -21.14
N LEU A 24 26.95 8.53 -21.61
CA LEU A 24 27.41 9.83 -21.12
C LEU A 24 26.42 10.95 -21.43
N ALA A 25 25.81 10.94 -22.63
CA ALA A 25 24.80 11.91 -23.03
C ALA A 25 23.51 11.74 -22.15
N MET A 26 23.10 10.52 -21.84
CA MET A 26 21.98 10.26 -20.94
C MET A 26 22.26 10.72 -19.50
N ILE A 27 23.49 10.52 -19.01
CA ILE A 27 23.89 11.01 -17.68
C ILE A 27 23.88 12.53 -17.63
N ILE A 28 24.41 13.19 -18.65
CA ILE A 28 24.43 14.66 -18.76
C ILE A 28 23.01 15.21 -18.85
N MET A 29 22.11 14.59 -19.63
CA MET A 29 20.71 15.03 -19.72
C MET A 29 19.95 14.82 -18.39
N ARG A 30 20.20 13.72 -17.68
CA ARG A 30 19.64 13.50 -16.34
C ARG A 30 20.14 14.51 -15.32
N THR A 31 21.43 14.85 -15.37
CA THR A 31 22.03 15.85 -14.46
C THR A 31 21.52 17.27 -14.78
N LEU A 32 21.35 17.62 -16.05
CA LEU A 32 20.77 18.90 -16.47
C LEU A 32 19.28 18.99 -16.12
N ALA A 33 18.52 17.90 -16.21
CA ALA A 33 17.13 17.84 -15.76
C ALA A 33 17.02 18.03 -14.24
N ILE A 34 17.91 17.44 -13.46
CA ILE A 34 17.96 17.62 -12.00
C ILE A 34 18.34 19.06 -11.62
N ILE A 35 19.27 19.68 -12.35
CA ILE A 35 19.66 21.09 -12.14
C ILE A 35 18.51 22.04 -12.55
N ALA A 36 17.78 21.75 -13.65
CA ALA A 36 16.63 22.55 -14.07
C ALA A 36 15.47 22.46 -13.06
N VAL A 37 15.21 21.29 -12.50
CA VAL A 37 14.23 21.11 -11.42
C VAL A 37 14.68 21.81 -10.13
N GLY A 38 15.98 21.79 -9.82
CA GLY A 38 16.54 22.52 -8.68
C GLY A 38 16.46 24.05 -8.82
N LEU A 39 16.64 24.60 -10.02
CA LEU A 39 16.52 26.06 -10.26
C LEU A 39 15.07 26.54 -10.30
N PHE A 40 14.11 25.68 -10.65
CA PHE A 40 12.67 26.04 -10.57
C PHE A 40 12.12 26.04 -9.14
N MET A 41 12.81 25.42 -8.18
CA MET A 41 12.39 25.41 -6.78
C MET A 41 12.86 26.63 -5.97
N THR A 42 13.69 27.50 -6.52
CA THR A 42 14.23 28.67 -5.80
C THR A 42 13.55 30.00 -6.12
N THR A 43 12.52 30.02 -6.97
CA THR A 43 11.82 31.27 -7.33
C THR A 43 10.33 31.29 -7.00
N ALA A 44 9.85 30.36 -6.18
CA ALA A 44 8.45 30.37 -5.71
C ALA A 44 8.38 30.61 -4.20
N SER A 45 8.89 31.76 -3.73
CA SER A 45 8.54 32.28 -2.41
C SER A 45 7.75 33.57 -2.56
N ALA A 46 6.52 33.43 -3.02
CA ALA A 46 5.44 34.35 -2.70
C ALA A 46 4.34 33.49 -2.04
N GLN A 47 4.52 33.26 -0.76
CA GLN A 47 3.53 32.64 0.09
C GLN A 47 2.46 33.69 0.37
N GLU A 48 1.48 33.82 -0.54
CA GLU A 48 0.21 34.38 -0.15
C GLU A 48 -0.39 33.41 0.88
N ASN A 49 -0.62 33.92 2.09
CA ASN A 49 -1.37 33.28 3.15
C ASN A 49 -2.84 33.07 2.72
N LEU A 50 -3.09 32.12 1.86
CA LEU A 50 -4.42 31.55 1.68
C LEU A 50 -4.62 30.58 2.84
N GLN A 51 -5.12 31.10 3.96
CA GLN A 51 -5.68 30.27 5.03
C GLN A 51 -6.84 29.49 4.42
N PRO A 52 -6.79 28.17 4.31
CA PRO A 52 -7.94 27.40 3.88
C PRO A 52 -9.05 27.62 4.90
N GLN A 53 -10.15 28.22 4.49
CA GLN A 53 -11.34 28.28 5.33
C GLN A 53 -11.94 26.88 5.40
N VAL A 54 -11.50 26.11 6.37
CA VAL A 54 -12.02 24.77 6.62
C VAL A 54 -13.20 24.88 7.56
N ILE A 55 -14.40 24.75 7.04
CA ILE A 55 -15.58 24.51 7.87
C ILE A 55 -15.89 23.01 7.76
N ILE A 56 -15.50 22.24 8.77
CA ILE A 56 -15.90 20.85 8.88
C ILE A 56 -17.23 20.80 9.59
N SER A 57 -18.18 20.14 8.98
CA SER A 57 -19.45 19.88 9.58
C SER A 57 -19.92 18.48 9.17
N TYR A 58 -19.94 17.60 10.10
CA TYR A 58 -20.55 16.27 9.99
C TYR A 58 -22.08 16.42 9.96
N GLY A 59 -22.74 15.56 9.17
CA GLY A 59 -24.19 15.49 9.10
C GLY A 59 -24.85 16.45 8.09
N GLY A 60 -24.69 16.18 6.80
CA GLY A 60 -25.45 16.84 5.71
C GLY A 60 -25.10 18.31 5.42
N LYS A 61 -23.96 18.80 5.90
CA LYS A 61 -23.52 20.18 5.67
C LYS A 61 -22.51 20.26 4.53
N ALA A 62 -22.59 21.35 3.77
CA ALA A 62 -21.66 21.64 2.68
C ALA A 62 -20.26 21.98 3.20
N VAL A 63 -19.24 21.40 2.61
CA VAL A 63 -17.83 21.70 2.87
C VAL A 63 -17.22 22.33 1.61
N THR A 64 -16.54 23.46 1.75
CA THR A 64 -15.92 24.20 0.63
C THR A 64 -14.40 24.21 0.77
N THR A 65 -13.67 23.74 -0.26
CA THR A 65 -12.24 24.01 -0.42
C THR A 65 -11.93 24.29 -1.89
N GLU A 66 -11.03 25.26 -2.12
CA GLU A 66 -10.55 25.64 -3.46
C GLU A 66 -11.66 25.79 -4.53
N GLY A 67 -12.78 26.34 -4.15
CA GLY A 67 -13.92 26.55 -5.03
C GLY A 67 -14.81 25.35 -5.29
N LYS A 68 -14.53 24.18 -4.65
CA LYS A 68 -15.44 23.02 -4.67
C LYS A 68 -16.21 22.90 -3.37
N THR A 69 -17.51 22.73 -3.50
CA THR A 69 -18.42 22.49 -2.37
C THR A 69 -18.92 21.08 -2.43
N PHE A 70 -18.86 20.35 -1.30
CA PHE A 70 -19.33 18.97 -1.21
C PHE A 70 -20.53 18.89 -0.27
N THR A 71 -21.53 18.09 -0.67
CA THR A 71 -22.62 17.68 0.19
C THR A 71 -22.46 16.20 0.53
N THR A 72 -22.29 15.90 1.81
CA THR A 72 -22.21 14.51 2.28
C THR A 72 -23.58 13.87 2.19
N LEU A 73 -23.67 12.75 1.46
CA LEU A 73 -24.89 11.95 1.30
C LEU A 73 -24.96 10.84 2.36
N LYS A 74 -23.82 10.24 2.66
CA LYS A 74 -23.66 9.18 3.64
C LYS A 74 -22.28 9.22 4.26
N GLU A 75 -22.23 9.01 5.57
CA GLU A 75 -21.00 8.92 6.33
C GLU A 75 -21.13 7.79 7.35
N LEU A 76 -20.18 6.86 7.34
CA LEU A 76 -20.12 5.75 8.26
C LEU A 76 -19.16 6.08 9.41
N PRO A 77 -19.42 5.57 10.62
CA PRO A 77 -18.52 5.79 11.74
C PRO A 77 -17.18 5.08 11.52
N ILE A 78 -16.10 5.81 11.77
CA ILE A 78 -14.72 5.33 11.67
C ILE A 78 -13.93 5.73 12.91
N THR A 79 -12.81 5.07 13.14
CA THR A 79 -11.83 5.46 14.15
C THR A 79 -10.99 6.65 13.71
N SER A 80 -10.17 7.22 14.61
CA SER A 80 -9.34 8.39 14.37
C SER A 80 -8.39 8.20 13.17
N VAL A 81 -8.01 9.32 12.53
CA VAL A 81 -6.99 9.33 11.49
C VAL A 81 -5.61 9.18 12.14
N LYS A 82 -4.86 8.18 11.71
CA LYS A 82 -3.48 7.93 12.13
C LYS A 82 -2.46 8.48 11.12
N ASN A 83 -1.17 8.39 11.43
CA ASN A 83 -0.10 8.89 10.58
C ASN A 83 1.01 7.84 10.44
N GLN A 84 1.05 7.16 9.28
CA GLN A 84 2.14 6.22 8.93
C GLN A 84 3.49 6.92 8.73
N TYR A 85 3.50 8.25 8.57
CA TYR A 85 4.67 9.10 8.38
C TYR A 85 5.58 8.61 7.25
N ARG A 86 6.83 8.23 7.54
CA ARG A 86 7.84 7.80 6.57
C ARG A 86 8.02 6.29 6.58
N SER A 87 6.94 5.59 6.45
CA SER A 87 6.90 4.13 6.28
C SER A 87 6.02 3.76 5.10
N GLY A 88 6.32 2.66 4.42
CA GLY A 88 5.50 2.09 3.35
C GLY A 88 4.35 1.22 3.87
N THR A 89 3.79 1.53 5.06
CA THR A 89 2.84 0.67 5.79
C THR A 89 1.38 1.09 5.63
N CYS A 90 1.03 1.82 4.56
CA CYS A 90 -0.35 2.24 4.28
C CYS A 90 -1.34 1.07 4.27
N TRP A 91 -0.90 -0.09 3.77
CA TRP A 91 -1.68 -1.33 3.73
C TRP A 91 -2.14 -1.79 5.11
N ASP A 92 -1.29 -1.64 6.11
CA ASP A 92 -1.57 -2.00 7.50
C ASP A 92 -2.49 -0.97 8.16
N PHE A 93 -2.12 0.32 8.14
CA PHE A 93 -2.92 1.40 8.69
C PHE A 93 -4.35 1.44 8.16
N ALA A 94 -4.52 1.26 6.85
CA ALA A 94 -5.85 1.26 6.24
C ALA A 94 -6.65 0.01 6.60
N THR A 95 -6.00 -1.16 6.66
CA THR A 95 -6.69 -2.42 6.98
C THR A 95 -7.06 -2.49 8.46
N LEU A 96 -6.18 -2.07 9.38
CA LEU A 96 -6.55 -2.01 10.79
C LEU A 96 -7.66 -0.98 11.01
N GLY A 97 -7.60 0.20 10.39
CA GLY A 97 -8.69 1.16 10.43
C GLY A 97 -10.01 0.62 9.85
N TYR A 98 -9.95 -0.26 8.84
CA TYR A 98 -11.09 -1.00 8.32
C TYR A 98 -11.64 -2.00 9.34
N LEU A 99 -10.79 -2.83 9.94
CA LEU A 99 -11.19 -3.81 10.97
C LEU A 99 -11.74 -3.13 12.24
N GLU A 100 -11.14 -2.02 12.66
CA GLU A 100 -11.66 -1.17 13.73
C GLU A 100 -13.08 -0.66 13.42
N SER A 101 -13.34 -0.27 12.17
CA SER A 101 -14.68 0.15 11.72
C SER A 101 -15.67 -1.02 11.72
N GLU A 102 -15.22 -2.23 11.37
CA GLU A 102 -16.03 -3.44 11.45
C GLU A 102 -16.40 -3.81 12.91
N ILE A 103 -15.43 -3.68 13.82
CA ILE A 103 -15.69 -3.89 15.25
C ILE A 103 -16.67 -2.83 15.76
N LEU A 104 -16.44 -1.56 15.41
CA LEU A 104 -17.34 -0.46 15.80
C LEU A 104 -18.76 -0.69 15.28
N ARG A 105 -18.92 -1.10 14.02
CA ARG A 105 -20.21 -1.42 13.42
C ARG A 105 -20.92 -2.58 14.13
N LYS A 106 -20.17 -3.64 14.49
CA LYS A 106 -20.73 -4.86 15.14
C LYS A 106 -21.05 -4.65 16.61
N THR A 107 -20.23 -3.90 17.33
CA THR A 107 -20.25 -3.87 18.81
C THR A 107 -20.56 -2.52 19.41
N GLY A 108 -20.46 -1.44 18.65
CA GLY A 108 -20.50 -0.05 19.12
C GLY A 108 -19.25 0.37 19.92
N LYS A 109 -18.22 -0.48 20.02
CA LYS A 109 -16.97 -0.19 20.73
C LYS A 109 -15.88 0.25 19.76
N THR A 110 -15.06 1.20 20.20
CA THR A 110 -13.86 1.63 19.49
C THR A 110 -12.65 0.89 20.04
N TYR A 111 -11.77 0.47 19.15
CA TYR A 111 -10.47 -0.09 19.47
C TYR A 111 -9.41 0.69 18.70
N ASP A 112 -8.21 0.71 19.25
CA ASP A 112 -6.99 1.25 18.66
C ASP A 112 -6.02 0.07 18.52
N LEU A 113 -5.97 -0.54 17.34
CA LEU A 113 -5.16 -1.73 17.06
C LEU A 113 -3.74 -1.31 16.68
N CYS A 114 -2.75 -2.11 17.08
CA CYS A 114 -1.35 -1.78 16.92
C CYS A 114 -0.82 -2.16 15.55
N GLU A 115 -0.52 -1.16 14.72
CA GLU A 115 0.09 -1.36 13.40
C GLU A 115 1.49 -1.97 13.53
N MET A 116 2.27 -1.53 14.49
CA MET A 116 3.64 -2.03 14.65
C MET A 116 3.69 -3.51 15.06
N PHE A 117 2.65 -4.04 15.68
CA PHE A 117 2.53 -5.48 15.91
C PHE A 117 2.42 -6.24 14.58
N VAL A 118 1.58 -5.76 13.67
CA VAL A 118 1.40 -6.36 12.35
C VAL A 118 2.69 -6.27 11.54
N VAL A 119 3.30 -5.09 11.49
CA VAL A 119 4.58 -4.85 10.80
C VAL A 119 5.67 -5.81 11.31
N ASN A 120 5.81 -5.95 12.63
CA ASN A 120 6.81 -6.87 13.22
C ASN A 120 6.63 -8.30 12.72
N LYS A 121 5.41 -8.81 12.76
CA LYS A 121 5.12 -10.19 12.37
C LYS A 121 5.17 -10.41 10.87
N ASP A 122 4.65 -9.47 10.09
CA ASP A 122 4.65 -9.58 8.63
C ASP A 122 6.06 -9.52 8.05
N TYR A 123 6.91 -8.62 8.54
CA TYR A 123 8.27 -8.50 8.05
C TYR A 123 9.13 -9.72 8.42
N MET A 124 8.87 -10.37 9.58
CA MET A 124 9.51 -11.64 9.91
C MET A 124 9.04 -12.78 9.00
N ASP A 125 7.74 -12.82 8.68
CA ASP A 125 7.18 -13.80 7.75
C ASP A 125 7.73 -13.57 6.32
N CYS A 126 7.80 -12.30 5.87
CA CYS A 126 8.36 -11.92 4.57
C CYS A 126 9.85 -12.28 4.48
N ALA A 127 10.64 -12.01 5.51
CA ALA A 127 12.04 -12.42 5.59
C ALA A 127 12.18 -13.95 5.51
N THR A 128 11.31 -14.67 6.21
CA THR A 128 11.28 -16.15 6.15
C THR A 128 10.96 -16.65 4.75
N HIS A 129 9.98 -16.03 4.09
CA HIS A 129 9.64 -16.32 2.69
C HIS A 129 10.84 -16.08 1.76
N TYR A 130 11.49 -14.91 1.88
CA TYR A 130 12.67 -14.56 1.08
C TYR A 130 13.79 -15.59 1.22
N VAL A 131 14.13 -15.99 2.45
CA VAL A 131 15.17 -16.99 2.70
C VAL A 131 14.78 -18.35 2.11
N ARG A 132 13.53 -18.79 2.28
CA ARG A 132 13.02 -20.05 1.70
C ARG A 132 12.95 -20.01 0.17
N MET A 133 12.71 -18.86 -0.41
CA MET A 133 12.77 -18.64 -1.85
C MET A 133 14.21 -18.43 -2.36
N HIS A 134 15.20 -18.63 -1.51
CA HIS A 134 16.63 -18.50 -1.83
C HIS A 134 17.01 -17.12 -2.39
N GLY A 135 16.36 -16.06 -1.92
CA GLY A 135 16.57 -14.70 -2.38
C GLY A 135 15.92 -14.34 -3.72
N TYR A 136 15.03 -15.18 -4.25
CA TYR A 136 14.30 -14.91 -5.51
C TYR A 136 12.91 -14.33 -5.30
N SER A 137 12.61 -13.82 -4.14
CA SER A 137 11.44 -12.98 -3.89
C SER A 137 11.86 -11.57 -3.53
N GLN A 138 10.90 -10.69 -3.34
CA GLN A 138 11.15 -9.32 -2.93
C GLN A 138 10.95 -9.17 -1.41
N ILE A 139 11.77 -8.31 -0.79
CA ILE A 139 11.50 -7.71 0.51
C ILE A 139 11.12 -6.27 0.24
N SER A 140 9.99 -5.81 0.76
CA SER A 140 9.53 -4.42 0.62
C SER A 140 8.79 -3.96 1.88
N GLU A 141 8.66 -2.64 2.05
CA GLU A 141 7.82 -2.08 3.10
C GLU A 141 6.31 -2.28 2.83
N GLY A 142 5.96 -2.45 1.55
CA GLY A 142 4.58 -2.59 1.10
C GLY A 142 4.02 -4.00 1.31
N GLY A 143 2.71 -4.06 1.42
CA GLY A 143 1.92 -5.28 1.58
C GLY A 143 0.49 -5.09 1.10
N SER A 144 -0.41 -5.95 1.51
CA SER A 144 -1.83 -5.95 1.15
C SER A 144 -2.75 -6.17 2.36
N CYS A 145 -4.04 -5.91 2.20
CA CYS A 145 -5.01 -6.12 3.27
C CYS A 145 -5.02 -7.57 3.76
N GLU A 146 -4.79 -8.52 2.88
CA GLU A 146 -4.76 -9.94 3.21
C GLU A 146 -3.56 -10.32 4.08
N ASP A 147 -2.47 -9.54 4.03
CA ASP A 147 -1.29 -9.77 4.88
C ASP A 147 -1.63 -9.49 6.34
N VAL A 148 -2.39 -8.42 6.61
CA VAL A 148 -2.90 -8.10 7.96
C VAL A 148 -3.76 -9.23 8.51
N LEU A 149 -4.70 -9.73 7.70
CA LEU A 149 -5.55 -10.86 8.12
C LEU A 149 -4.73 -12.11 8.44
N GLU A 150 -3.72 -12.40 7.62
CA GLU A 150 -2.87 -13.56 7.82
C GLU A 150 -2.02 -13.42 9.10
N VAL A 151 -1.52 -12.22 9.38
CA VAL A 151 -0.83 -11.93 10.65
C VAL A 151 -1.76 -12.14 11.84
N ILE A 152 -2.97 -11.58 11.81
CA ILE A 152 -3.95 -11.76 12.89
C ILE A 152 -4.30 -13.26 13.04
N ARG A 153 -4.50 -13.97 11.94
CA ARG A 153 -4.81 -15.41 11.94
C ARG A 153 -3.68 -16.22 12.56
N ARG A 154 -2.42 -15.91 12.28
CA ARG A 154 -1.25 -16.67 12.76
C ARG A 154 -0.78 -16.24 14.14
N HIS A 155 -0.75 -14.93 14.40
CA HIS A 155 -0.07 -14.34 15.55
C HIS A 155 -1.02 -13.64 16.52
N GLY A 156 -2.25 -13.32 16.11
CA GLY A 156 -3.16 -12.48 16.87
C GLY A 156 -2.89 -11.00 16.60
N ILE A 157 -3.32 -10.15 17.52
CA ILE A 157 -3.15 -8.69 17.51
C ILE A 157 -3.13 -8.16 18.95
N CYS A 158 -2.57 -6.99 19.18
CA CYS A 158 -2.70 -6.28 20.46
C CYS A 158 -3.24 -4.85 20.23
N PRO A 159 -3.76 -4.19 21.26
CA PRO A 159 -4.06 -2.77 21.18
C PRO A 159 -2.76 -1.95 21.16
N GLU A 160 -2.81 -0.74 20.59
CA GLU A 160 -1.65 0.16 20.47
C GLU A 160 -0.96 0.40 21.83
N GLU A 161 -1.73 0.57 22.91
CA GLU A 161 -1.18 0.81 24.26
C GLU A 161 -0.36 -0.36 24.84
N ALA A 162 -0.47 -1.57 24.27
CA ALA A 162 0.24 -2.75 24.75
C ALA A 162 1.64 -2.90 24.15
N MET A 163 1.98 -2.12 23.12
CA MET A 163 3.27 -2.22 22.44
C MET A 163 4.00 -0.88 22.46
N PRO A 164 5.01 -0.70 23.33
CA PRO A 164 5.70 0.57 23.44
C PRO A 164 6.45 0.94 22.18
N ALA A 165 6.43 2.21 21.84
CA ALA A 165 7.09 2.77 20.68
C ALA A 165 8.62 2.67 20.79
N PRO A 166 9.31 2.07 19.81
CA PRO A 166 10.76 1.90 19.81
C PRO A 166 11.49 2.95 18.96
N GLY A 167 12.74 2.67 18.63
CA GLY A 167 13.69 3.60 18.05
C GLY A 167 13.42 4.11 16.63
N SER A 168 12.57 3.44 15.83
CA SER A 168 12.18 3.95 14.51
C SER A 168 10.95 4.86 14.56
N LEU A 169 10.31 4.97 15.73
CA LEU A 169 9.23 5.90 15.96
C LEU A 169 9.79 7.25 16.45
N THR A 170 9.17 8.33 16.06
CA THR A 170 9.49 9.67 16.59
C THR A 170 8.89 9.84 17.97
N GLY A 171 9.19 10.95 18.66
CA GLY A 171 8.57 11.29 19.95
C GLY A 171 7.04 11.36 19.91
N ASP A 172 6.45 11.48 18.73
CA ASP A 172 5.00 11.45 18.50
C ASP A 172 4.49 10.06 18.07
N SER A 173 5.28 9.01 18.27
CA SER A 173 5.00 7.62 17.82
C SER A 173 4.81 7.49 16.30
N LEU A 174 5.50 8.34 15.54
CA LEU A 174 5.44 8.33 14.06
C LEU A 174 6.55 7.44 13.48
N ALA A 175 6.17 6.46 12.68
CA ALA A 175 7.08 5.51 12.06
C ALA A 175 8.02 6.18 11.03
N ASN A 176 9.34 5.92 11.14
CA ASN A 176 10.34 6.40 10.22
C ASN A 176 11.30 5.27 9.83
N PHE A 177 11.02 4.61 8.71
CA PHE A 177 11.72 3.41 8.26
C PHE A 177 12.96 3.70 7.39
N LYS A 178 13.34 4.96 7.25
CA LYS A 178 14.50 5.35 6.42
C LYS A 178 15.80 4.64 6.81
N VAL A 179 15.99 4.32 8.08
CA VAL A 179 17.17 3.58 8.59
C VAL A 179 16.84 2.11 8.76
N PHE A 180 15.70 1.82 9.36
CA PHE A 180 15.26 0.46 9.68
C PHE A 180 15.18 -0.43 8.45
N PHE A 181 14.45 -0.02 7.43
CA PHE A 181 14.15 -0.91 6.32
C PHE A 181 15.41 -1.30 5.51
N PRO A 182 16.35 -0.39 5.16
CA PRO A 182 17.62 -0.75 4.54
C PRO A 182 18.50 -1.68 5.41
N GLU A 183 18.41 -1.58 6.75
CA GLU A 183 19.14 -2.48 7.64
C GLU A 183 18.52 -3.87 7.66
N LEU A 184 17.20 -3.95 7.72
CA LEU A 184 16.46 -5.22 7.61
C LEU A 184 16.77 -5.92 6.29
N GLU A 185 16.63 -5.21 5.16
CA GLU A 185 16.92 -5.74 3.83
C GLU A 185 18.34 -6.29 3.71
N ARG A 186 19.35 -5.53 4.19
CA ARG A 186 20.74 -5.96 4.22
C ARG A 186 20.93 -7.20 5.09
N THR A 187 20.34 -7.23 6.28
CA THR A 187 20.43 -8.35 7.20
C THR A 187 19.87 -9.62 6.58
N VAL A 188 18.65 -9.55 6.00
CA VAL A 188 18.00 -10.70 5.37
C VAL A 188 18.76 -11.15 4.11
N SER A 189 19.21 -10.19 3.29
CA SER A 189 20.00 -10.51 2.09
C SER A 189 21.31 -11.21 2.43
N SER A 190 22.00 -10.81 3.51
CA SER A 190 23.27 -11.42 3.93
C SER A 190 23.12 -12.89 4.35
N ILE A 191 21.92 -13.32 4.72
CA ILE A 191 21.63 -14.73 5.07
C ILE A 191 21.71 -15.63 3.82
N VAL A 192 21.28 -15.12 2.68
CA VAL A 192 21.20 -15.85 1.42
C VAL A 192 22.43 -15.64 0.55
N TRP A 193 22.96 -14.41 0.53
CA TRP A 193 24.06 -13.99 -0.34
C TRP A 193 25.32 -13.69 0.49
N ASN A 194 26.48 -13.99 -0.05
CA ASN A 194 27.72 -13.52 0.55
C ASN A 194 27.81 -12.00 0.43
N GLU A 195 28.30 -11.35 1.47
CA GLU A 195 28.48 -9.89 1.47
C GLU A 195 29.28 -9.42 0.25
N GLY A 196 28.73 -8.45 -0.46
CA GLY A 196 29.39 -7.68 -1.50
C GLY A 196 29.19 -8.11 -2.94
N LYS A 197 28.44 -9.18 -3.26
CA LYS A 197 28.15 -9.55 -4.66
C LYS A 197 26.78 -10.17 -4.89
N PRO A 198 25.72 -9.41 -5.04
CA PRO A 198 24.51 -9.87 -5.69
C PRO A 198 24.64 -9.74 -7.21
N GLU A 199 25.63 -10.34 -7.83
CA GLU A 199 25.62 -10.47 -9.28
C GLU A 199 24.81 -11.70 -9.67
N LEU A 200 23.53 -11.46 -9.90
CA LEU A 200 22.58 -12.40 -10.49
C LEU A 200 22.93 -12.64 -11.97
N ASN A 201 24.03 -13.29 -12.27
CA ASN A 201 24.27 -13.76 -13.61
C ASN A 201 23.90 -15.25 -13.68
N ARG A 202 22.62 -15.55 -13.88
CA ARG A 202 22.05 -16.91 -13.91
C ARG A 202 22.57 -17.79 -15.06
N PHE A 203 23.31 -17.21 -15.99
CA PHE A 203 23.75 -17.82 -17.23
C PHE A 203 25.25 -17.98 -17.34
N THR A 204 25.98 -17.76 -16.26
CA THR A 204 27.44 -17.91 -16.24
C THR A 204 27.84 -19.31 -15.77
N THR A 205 29.04 -19.73 -16.19
CA THR A 205 29.64 -21.01 -15.80
C THR A 205 29.72 -21.15 -14.28
N GLU A 206 29.91 -22.38 -13.78
CA GLU A 206 29.99 -22.68 -12.34
C GLU A 206 30.97 -21.77 -11.58
N GLU A 207 32.04 -21.29 -12.24
CA GLU A 207 33.01 -20.35 -11.67
C GLU A 207 32.48 -18.95 -11.42
N GLN A 208 31.35 -18.58 -12.02
CA GLN A 208 30.72 -17.27 -11.92
C GLN A 208 29.34 -17.33 -11.24
N ALA A 209 28.96 -18.45 -10.70
CA ALA A 209 27.71 -18.57 -9.93
C ALA A 209 27.74 -17.59 -8.73
N PRO A 210 26.59 -16.95 -8.40
CA PRO A 210 26.52 -16.09 -7.22
C PRO A 210 27.01 -16.84 -6.00
N LEU A 211 27.85 -16.19 -5.20
CA LEU A 211 28.36 -16.75 -3.95
C LEU A 211 27.21 -16.80 -2.93
N ARG A 212 26.42 -17.87 -2.99
CA ARG A 212 25.45 -18.16 -1.96
C ARG A 212 26.09 -18.81 -0.77
N ASN A 213 25.56 -18.54 0.40
CA ASN A 213 25.84 -19.37 1.55
C ASN A 213 25.37 -20.82 1.24
N SER A 214 26.13 -21.80 1.66
CA SER A 214 25.77 -23.21 1.43
C SER A 214 24.45 -23.60 2.08
N SER A 215 24.12 -22.96 3.20
CA SER A 215 22.84 -23.01 3.89
C SER A 215 22.75 -21.82 4.86
N PRO A 216 21.54 -21.34 5.18
CA PRO A 216 21.35 -20.36 6.25
C PRO A 216 21.93 -20.91 7.56
N LYS A 217 22.58 -20.04 8.34
CA LYS A 217 23.06 -20.41 9.68
C LYS A 217 21.88 -20.85 10.55
N PRO A 218 22.05 -21.82 11.46
CA PRO A 218 21.04 -22.10 12.47
C PRO A 218 20.66 -20.81 13.22
N HIS A 219 19.37 -20.64 13.53
CA HIS A 219 18.84 -19.48 14.27
C HIS A 219 19.05 -18.11 13.57
N TRP A 220 19.14 -18.08 12.25
CA TRP A 220 19.25 -16.82 11.49
C TRP A 220 18.06 -15.89 11.77
N GLN A 221 16.89 -16.47 12.09
CA GLN A 221 15.68 -15.71 12.46
C GLN A 221 15.93 -14.78 13.66
N ASP A 222 16.75 -15.20 14.62
CA ASP A 222 17.05 -14.38 15.81
C ASP A 222 17.74 -13.06 15.43
N SER A 223 18.61 -13.08 14.41
CA SER A 223 19.26 -11.87 13.91
C SER A 223 18.28 -10.92 13.23
N VAL A 224 17.36 -11.46 12.43
CA VAL A 224 16.31 -10.68 11.77
C VAL A 224 15.33 -10.09 12.80
N GLN A 225 14.88 -10.93 13.75
CA GLN A 225 13.97 -10.49 14.81
C GLN A 225 14.62 -9.40 15.69
N THR A 226 15.92 -9.51 15.97
CA THR A 226 16.65 -8.47 16.73
C THR A 226 16.59 -7.12 16.04
N VAL A 227 16.79 -7.08 14.70
CA VAL A 227 16.68 -5.82 13.93
C VAL A 227 15.24 -5.31 13.96
N ILE A 228 14.25 -6.16 13.72
CA ILE A 228 12.85 -5.77 13.76
C ILE A 228 12.49 -5.20 15.14
N ASP A 229 12.80 -5.93 16.22
CA ASP A 229 12.45 -5.51 17.58
C ASP A 229 13.14 -4.20 18.00
N GLN A 230 14.37 -3.97 17.53
CA GLN A 230 15.11 -2.75 17.79
C GLN A 230 14.40 -1.50 17.26
N TYR A 231 13.77 -1.60 16.08
CA TYR A 231 13.17 -0.45 15.39
C TYR A 231 11.66 -0.39 15.50
N VAL A 232 10.98 -1.52 15.53
CA VAL A 232 9.51 -1.62 15.51
C VAL A 232 8.95 -1.95 16.88
N GLY A 233 9.74 -2.60 17.74
CA GLY A 233 9.37 -3.04 19.09
C GLY A 233 9.11 -4.53 19.15
N ALA A 234 9.41 -5.12 20.30
CA ALA A 234 9.12 -6.50 20.59
C ALA A 234 7.62 -6.70 20.83
N CYS A 235 7.02 -7.65 20.13
CA CYS A 235 5.62 -7.99 20.36
C CYS A 235 5.42 -8.59 21.76
N PRO A 236 4.41 -8.14 22.53
CA PRO A 236 4.13 -8.70 23.85
C PRO A 236 3.62 -10.14 23.75
N GLU A 237 4.10 -11.02 24.64
CA GLU A 237 3.53 -12.37 24.79
C GLU A 237 2.18 -12.32 25.52
N THR A 238 2.08 -11.44 26.52
CA THR A 238 0.85 -11.15 27.29
C THR A 238 0.77 -9.67 27.62
N PHE A 239 -0.45 -9.15 27.74
CA PHE A 239 -0.69 -7.76 28.15
C PHE A 239 -2.01 -7.66 28.91
N VAL A 240 -2.20 -6.54 29.62
CA VAL A 240 -3.46 -6.23 30.30
C VAL A 240 -4.19 -5.16 29.50
N TYR A 241 -5.45 -5.41 29.17
CA TYR A 241 -6.34 -4.46 28.50
C TYR A 241 -7.69 -4.46 29.21
N GLU A 242 -8.19 -3.28 29.58
CA GLU A 242 -9.44 -3.11 30.35
C GLU A 242 -9.51 -4.02 31.60
N GLY A 243 -8.37 -4.19 32.29
CA GLY A 243 -8.27 -4.99 33.53
C GLY A 243 -8.24 -6.50 33.35
N LYS A 244 -8.22 -6.99 32.10
CA LYS A 244 -8.13 -8.42 31.77
C LYS A 244 -6.80 -8.75 31.09
N THR A 245 -6.19 -9.87 31.45
CA THR A 245 -4.96 -10.35 30.81
C THR A 245 -5.29 -11.11 29.52
N TYR A 246 -4.57 -10.79 28.46
CA TYR A 246 -4.68 -11.40 27.15
C TYR A 246 -3.32 -11.86 26.63
N THR A 247 -3.34 -12.85 25.74
CA THR A 247 -2.33 -13.02 24.72
C THR A 247 -2.81 -12.35 23.43
N PRO A 248 -1.96 -12.04 22.43
CA PRO A 248 -2.42 -11.50 21.17
C PRO A 248 -3.52 -12.35 20.49
N LYS A 249 -3.45 -13.67 20.61
CA LYS A 249 -4.49 -14.59 20.10
C LYS A 249 -5.82 -14.42 20.80
N THR A 250 -5.82 -14.48 22.13
CA THR A 250 -7.08 -14.37 22.88
C THR A 250 -7.69 -12.98 22.81
N PHE A 251 -6.87 -11.95 22.55
CA PHE A 251 -7.38 -10.62 22.28
C PHE A 251 -8.05 -10.56 20.90
N ALA A 252 -7.40 -11.08 19.84
CA ALA A 252 -8.00 -11.18 18.50
C ALA A 252 -9.34 -11.90 18.52
N GLU A 253 -9.43 -13.03 19.22
CA GLU A 253 -10.68 -13.79 19.40
C GLU A 253 -11.77 -12.96 20.10
N SER A 254 -11.39 -12.10 21.07
CA SER A 254 -12.32 -11.27 21.83
C SER A 254 -12.92 -10.11 21.01
N LEU A 255 -12.33 -9.75 19.85
CA LEU A 255 -12.81 -8.70 18.96
C LEU A 255 -14.06 -9.12 18.16
N GLY A 256 -14.38 -10.42 18.11
CA GLY A 256 -15.55 -10.93 17.42
C GLY A 256 -15.50 -10.79 15.89
N LEU A 257 -14.31 -10.70 15.31
CA LEU A 257 -14.10 -10.70 13.87
C LEU A 257 -14.02 -12.14 13.36
N ASP A 258 -14.75 -12.44 12.30
CA ASP A 258 -14.52 -13.63 11.48
C ASP A 258 -13.65 -13.21 10.29
N LEU A 259 -12.40 -13.67 10.29
CA LEU A 259 -11.45 -13.28 9.25
C LEU A 259 -11.75 -13.90 7.88
N ASP A 260 -12.66 -14.86 7.81
CA ASP A 260 -13.13 -15.46 6.56
C ASP A 260 -14.32 -14.68 5.95
N ASP A 261 -14.84 -13.67 6.65
CA ASP A 261 -15.87 -12.78 6.13
C ASP A 261 -15.33 -11.77 5.09
N TYR A 262 -14.03 -11.65 4.93
CA TYR A 262 -13.43 -10.59 4.10
C TYR A 262 -12.95 -11.13 2.76
N VAL A 263 -13.20 -10.35 1.70
CA VAL A 263 -12.89 -10.70 0.32
C VAL A 263 -12.26 -9.53 -0.43
N SER A 264 -11.35 -9.86 -1.34
CA SER A 264 -10.73 -8.91 -2.27
C SER A 264 -11.38 -9.04 -3.65
N LEU A 265 -11.85 -7.93 -4.22
CA LEU A 265 -12.42 -7.83 -5.55
C LEU A 265 -11.55 -6.95 -6.43
N THR A 266 -11.41 -7.31 -7.70
CA THR A 266 -10.62 -6.56 -8.69
C THR A 266 -11.31 -6.54 -10.05
N SER A 267 -10.73 -5.80 -11.02
CA SER A 267 -11.31 -5.67 -12.35
C SER A 267 -10.22 -5.50 -13.41
N TYR A 268 -9.77 -6.60 -14.03
CA TYR A 268 -8.79 -6.61 -15.11
C TYR A 268 -9.15 -7.60 -16.20
N THR A 269 -8.85 -7.28 -17.46
CA THR A 269 -9.23 -8.11 -18.63
C THR A 269 -8.17 -9.10 -19.06
N HIS A 270 -6.93 -9.01 -18.54
CA HIS A 270 -5.88 -10.00 -18.82
C HIS A 270 -6.13 -11.34 -18.09
N HIS A 271 -7.10 -11.39 -17.18
CA HIS A 271 -7.68 -12.60 -16.63
C HIS A 271 -9.21 -12.63 -16.87
N PRO A 272 -9.82 -13.81 -17.03
CA PRO A 272 -11.27 -13.91 -17.19
C PRO A 272 -12.03 -13.31 -16.01
N PHE A 273 -13.16 -12.65 -16.26
CA PHE A 273 -14.09 -12.24 -15.22
C PHE A 273 -14.76 -13.45 -14.56
N ASN A 274 -15.27 -13.24 -13.35
CA ASN A 274 -15.92 -14.23 -12.48
C ASN A 274 -14.98 -15.40 -12.12
N GLN A 275 -13.72 -15.11 -11.94
CA GLN A 275 -12.69 -16.06 -11.50
C GLN A 275 -11.74 -15.40 -10.50
N TRP A 276 -11.09 -16.24 -9.70
CA TRP A 276 -10.02 -15.85 -8.81
C TRP A 276 -8.69 -15.80 -9.55
N PHE A 277 -7.90 -14.77 -9.31
CA PHE A 277 -6.48 -14.75 -9.70
C PHE A 277 -5.66 -13.92 -8.72
N VAL A 278 -4.36 -14.13 -8.73
CA VAL A 278 -3.41 -13.32 -7.95
C VAL A 278 -2.99 -12.14 -8.79
N ILE A 279 -3.30 -10.92 -8.35
CA ILE A 279 -2.87 -9.70 -9.02
C ILE A 279 -1.33 -9.67 -9.05
N GLU A 280 -0.75 -9.46 -10.22
CA GLU A 280 0.69 -9.45 -10.46
C GLU A 280 1.33 -8.17 -9.90
N SER A 281 1.41 -8.11 -8.59
CA SER A 281 2.04 -7.02 -7.85
C SER A 281 3.13 -7.55 -6.93
N PRO A 282 4.28 -6.89 -6.82
CA PRO A 282 5.35 -7.29 -5.90
C PRO A 282 4.91 -7.29 -4.43
N TYR A 283 3.86 -6.57 -4.09
CA TYR A 283 3.31 -6.49 -2.73
C TYR A 283 2.32 -7.61 -2.39
N LYS A 284 1.95 -8.45 -3.36
CA LYS A 284 1.11 -9.64 -3.16
C LYS A 284 1.94 -10.91 -2.90
N TRP A 285 3.00 -10.80 -2.12
CA TRP A 285 3.97 -11.88 -1.91
C TRP A 285 3.40 -13.16 -1.27
N ARG A 286 2.30 -13.05 -0.53
CA ARG A 286 1.55 -14.22 0.01
C ARG A 286 0.66 -14.88 -1.04
N LEU A 287 0.61 -14.37 -2.26
CA LEU A 287 -0.16 -14.92 -3.39
C LEU A 287 -1.66 -15.08 -3.10
N LYS A 288 -2.24 -14.19 -2.29
CA LYS A 288 -3.67 -14.18 -2.04
C LYS A 288 -4.42 -13.62 -3.26
N ALA A 289 -5.41 -14.39 -3.71
CA ALA A 289 -6.17 -14.06 -4.91
C ALA A 289 -7.26 -13.00 -4.63
N SER A 290 -7.62 -12.27 -5.67
CA SER A 290 -8.78 -11.38 -5.73
C SER A 290 -9.80 -11.94 -6.74
N TYR A 291 -11.08 -11.74 -6.48
CA TYR A 291 -12.14 -12.17 -7.41
C TYR A 291 -12.37 -11.09 -8.46
N ASN A 292 -12.27 -11.47 -9.73
CA ASN A 292 -12.26 -10.56 -10.87
C ASN A 292 -13.67 -10.31 -11.41
N ILE A 293 -14.13 -9.06 -11.43
CA ILE A 293 -15.45 -8.65 -11.94
C ILE A 293 -15.31 -7.44 -12.88
N PRO A 294 -16.29 -7.19 -13.79
CA PRO A 294 -16.28 -5.99 -14.62
C PRO A 294 -16.27 -4.69 -13.81
N ILE A 295 -15.69 -3.61 -14.40
CA ILE A 295 -15.54 -2.31 -13.73
C ILE A 295 -16.87 -1.73 -13.23
N GLU A 296 -17.94 -1.86 -14.02
CA GLU A 296 -19.26 -1.35 -13.63
C GLU A 296 -19.75 -2.10 -12.38
N GLN A 297 -19.63 -3.42 -12.37
CA GLN A 297 -20.02 -4.24 -11.22
C GLN A 297 -19.15 -3.93 -9.99
N LEU A 298 -17.84 -3.69 -10.19
CA LEU A 298 -16.94 -3.30 -9.09
C LEU A 298 -17.41 -1.99 -8.43
N MET A 299 -17.81 -1.02 -9.24
CA MET A 299 -18.27 0.27 -8.73
C MET A 299 -19.67 0.21 -8.11
N ASP A 300 -20.55 -0.64 -8.64
CA ASP A 300 -21.86 -0.88 -8.05
C ASP A 300 -21.73 -1.59 -6.69
N VAL A 301 -20.84 -2.58 -6.59
CA VAL A 301 -20.52 -3.25 -5.31
C VAL A 301 -19.99 -2.24 -4.28
N LEU A 302 -19.13 -1.31 -4.67
CA LEU A 302 -18.64 -0.27 -3.75
C LEU A 302 -19.79 0.59 -3.23
N ASP A 303 -20.66 1.06 -4.13
CA ASP A 303 -21.79 1.91 -3.76
C ASP A 303 -22.79 1.16 -2.86
N GLU A 304 -23.16 -0.08 -3.20
CA GLU A 304 -24.05 -0.94 -2.43
C GLU A 304 -23.47 -1.29 -1.05
N THR A 305 -22.17 -1.58 -0.97
CA THR A 305 -21.46 -1.87 0.29
C THR A 305 -21.56 -0.70 1.26
N LEU A 306 -21.29 0.52 0.77
CA LEU A 306 -21.43 1.72 1.58
C LEU A 306 -22.91 1.95 1.98
N ASP A 307 -23.87 1.73 1.08
CA ASP A 307 -25.30 1.85 1.37
C ASP A 307 -25.78 0.83 2.39
N ALA A 308 -25.21 -0.37 2.41
CA ALA A 308 -25.47 -1.39 3.41
C ALA A 308 -24.83 -1.09 4.78
N GLY A 309 -24.02 -0.04 4.90
CA GLY A 309 -23.40 0.39 6.17
C GLY A 309 -22.03 -0.22 6.45
N TYR A 310 -21.35 -0.73 5.44
CA TYR A 310 -20.00 -1.26 5.54
C TYR A 310 -18.99 -0.30 4.90
N THR A 311 -17.84 -0.14 5.55
CA THR A 311 -16.69 0.56 4.96
C THR A 311 -15.95 -0.37 3.98
N VAL A 312 -15.04 0.19 3.18
CA VAL A 312 -14.26 -0.58 2.18
C VAL A 312 -12.80 -0.14 2.23
N ALA A 313 -11.87 -1.08 2.41
CA ALA A 313 -10.47 -0.75 2.19
C ALA A 313 -10.18 -0.78 0.68
N TRP A 314 -9.57 0.29 0.19
CA TRP A 314 -9.27 0.54 -1.20
C TRP A 314 -7.76 0.50 -1.42
N GLY A 315 -7.29 -0.41 -2.26
CA GLY A 315 -5.93 -0.43 -2.77
C GLY A 315 -5.90 0.11 -4.20
N GLY A 316 -4.99 1.04 -4.48
CA GLY A 316 -4.92 1.68 -5.78
C GLY A 316 -3.70 2.54 -5.99
N ASP A 317 -3.77 3.40 -7.00
CA ASP A 317 -2.72 4.33 -7.39
C ASP A 317 -3.09 5.76 -6.97
N VAL A 318 -2.17 6.44 -6.27
CA VAL A 318 -2.31 7.84 -5.87
C VAL A 318 -1.29 8.76 -6.57
N SER A 319 -0.69 8.28 -7.66
CA SER A 319 0.04 9.12 -8.61
C SER A 319 -0.94 9.90 -9.54
N GLY A 320 -0.45 10.81 -10.34
CA GLY A 320 -1.29 11.53 -11.31
C GLY A 320 -2.31 12.50 -10.70
N ASP A 321 -3.59 12.30 -10.98
CA ASP A 321 -4.71 13.21 -10.62
C ASP A 321 -5.10 13.17 -9.13
N PHE A 322 -4.15 12.93 -8.27
CA PHE A 322 -4.26 12.94 -6.82
C PHE A 322 -3.68 14.25 -6.24
N TYR A 323 -4.55 15.19 -5.91
CA TYR A 323 -4.18 16.54 -5.48
C TYR A 323 -3.94 16.57 -3.96
N ARG A 324 -2.73 16.16 -3.55
CA ARG A 324 -2.35 15.95 -2.15
C ARG A 324 -2.61 17.15 -1.25
N ASN A 325 -2.24 18.35 -1.70
CA ASN A 325 -2.41 19.58 -0.90
C ASN A 325 -3.86 20.02 -0.75
N GLN A 326 -4.76 19.48 -1.57
CA GLN A 326 -6.19 19.80 -1.57
C GLN A 326 -7.01 18.72 -0.88
N SER A 327 -6.44 17.55 -0.59
CA SER A 327 -7.15 16.33 -0.17
C SER A 327 -8.26 15.93 -1.16
N LEU A 328 -7.97 16.06 -2.44
CA LEU A 328 -8.88 15.75 -3.54
C LEU A 328 -8.23 14.77 -4.52
N ALA A 329 -9.07 13.93 -5.15
CA ALA A 329 -8.67 13.14 -6.30
C ALA A 329 -9.82 13.07 -7.31
N TYR A 330 -9.58 13.50 -8.55
CA TYR A 330 -10.62 13.51 -9.59
C TYR A 330 -9.99 13.56 -10.97
N LEU A 331 -10.62 12.90 -11.93
CA LEU A 331 -10.21 12.95 -13.32
C LEU A 331 -10.66 14.28 -13.97
N PRO A 332 -9.93 14.74 -15.01
CA PRO A 332 -10.33 15.91 -15.80
C PRO A 332 -11.77 15.81 -16.32
N ASP A 333 -12.43 16.97 -16.48
CA ASP A 333 -13.80 17.02 -16.99
C ASP A 333 -13.90 16.34 -18.37
N GLY A 334 -14.92 15.51 -18.54
CA GLY A 334 -15.16 14.76 -19.79
C GLY A 334 -14.47 13.40 -19.88
N VAL A 335 -13.50 13.10 -19.01
CA VAL A 335 -12.93 11.75 -18.92
C VAL A 335 -13.93 10.82 -18.26
N ARG A 336 -14.24 9.71 -18.94
CA ARG A 336 -15.08 8.62 -18.42
C ARG A 336 -14.25 7.34 -18.37
N PRO A 337 -14.04 6.77 -17.20
CA PRO A 337 -13.27 5.52 -17.07
C PRO A 337 -13.99 4.39 -17.81
N THR A 338 -13.22 3.60 -18.57
CA THR A 338 -13.69 2.38 -19.19
C THR A 338 -12.81 1.21 -18.77
N GLN A 339 -13.30 0.00 -18.98
CA GLN A 339 -12.53 -1.23 -18.72
C GLN A 339 -11.22 -1.25 -19.52
N GLU A 340 -11.26 -0.78 -20.78
CA GLU A 340 -10.09 -0.73 -21.67
C GLU A 340 -9.06 0.30 -21.18
N MET A 341 -9.50 1.50 -20.76
CA MET A 341 -8.60 2.52 -20.20
C MET A 341 -7.87 1.98 -18.98
N ARG A 342 -8.60 1.33 -18.08
CA ARG A 342 -8.07 0.73 -16.86
C ARG A 342 -7.03 -0.36 -17.17
N GLN A 343 -7.36 -1.28 -18.09
CA GLN A 343 -6.43 -2.33 -18.50
C GLN A 343 -5.19 -1.75 -19.17
N LYS A 344 -5.38 -0.78 -20.08
CA LYS A 344 -4.27 -0.14 -20.78
C LYS A 344 -3.27 0.51 -19.80
N GLN A 345 -3.75 1.24 -18.80
CA GLN A 345 -2.86 1.88 -17.81
C GLN A 345 -2.07 0.84 -17.00
N TRP A 346 -2.67 -0.32 -16.70
CA TRP A 346 -1.98 -1.44 -16.05
C TRP A 346 -0.89 -2.03 -16.98
N ASP A 347 -1.22 -2.28 -18.23
CA ASP A 347 -0.31 -2.89 -19.21
C ASP A 347 0.84 -1.96 -19.60
N ASP A 348 0.59 -0.66 -19.66
CA ASP A 348 1.59 0.37 -19.99
C ASP A 348 2.42 0.86 -18.79
N TRP A 349 2.13 0.35 -17.59
CA TRP A 349 2.76 0.75 -16.33
C TRP A 349 2.53 2.23 -15.96
N GLU A 350 1.50 2.85 -16.51
CA GLU A 350 1.02 4.18 -16.12
C GLU A 350 0.32 4.14 -14.76
N PHE A 351 -0.09 2.96 -14.33
CA PHE A 351 -0.78 2.65 -13.09
C PHE A 351 0.01 1.63 -12.29
N THR A 352 0.18 1.89 -11.00
CA THR A 352 0.82 0.98 -10.05
C THR A 352 -0.04 0.83 -8.79
N TYR A 353 0.10 -0.29 -8.09
CA TYR A 353 -0.45 -0.41 -6.75
C TYR A 353 0.52 0.20 -5.76
N ASP A 354 0.22 1.39 -5.24
CA ASP A 354 1.15 2.16 -4.40
C ASP A 354 0.56 2.66 -3.08
N HIS A 355 -0.77 2.59 -2.89
CA HIS A 355 -1.40 3.09 -1.67
C HIS A 355 -2.66 2.33 -1.28
N VAL A 356 -2.96 2.33 0.04
CA VAL A 356 -4.21 1.78 0.59
C VAL A 356 -4.86 2.81 1.50
N MET A 357 -6.18 2.99 1.36
CA MET A 357 -7.00 3.91 2.16
C MET A 357 -8.33 3.28 2.52
N LEU A 358 -9.09 3.92 3.40
CA LEU A 358 -10.41 3.46 3.86
C LEU A 358 -11.52 4.35 3.30
N ILE A 359 -12.37 3.80 2.43
CA ILE A 359 -13.60 4.47 1.95
C ILE A 359 -14.70 4.26 2.99
N TYR A 360 -15.30 5.36 3.46
CA TYR A 360 -16.29 5.32 4.55
C TYR A 360 -17.54 6.17 4.31
N GLY A 361 -17.68 6.78 3.13
CA GLY A 361 -18.86 7.58 2.86
C GLY A 361 -18.99 8.02 1.41
N LYS A 362 -20.09 8.69 1.12
CA LYS A 362 -20.45 9.22 -0.20
C LYS A 362 -20.80 10.70 -0.11
N ALA A 363 -20.41 11.46 -1.12
CA ALA A 363 -20.72 12.88 -1.28
C ALA A 363 -20.98 13.24 -2.74
N VAL A 364 -21.47 14.43 -2.98
CA VAL A 364 -21.56 15.03 -4.31
C VAL A 364 -20.97 16.44 -4.27
N ASP A 365 -20.36 16.87 -5.39
CA ASP A 365 -19.95 18.26 -5.55
C ASP A 365 -21.15 19.17 -5.93
N GLU A 366 -20.91 20.47 -6.13
CA GLU A 366 -21.91 21.45 -6.50
C GLU A 366 -22.58 21.19 -7.86
N LYS A 367 -21.96 20.36 -8.70
CA LYS A 367 -22.49 19.95 -10.02
C LYS A 367 -23.22 18.59 -9.94
N GLY A 368 -23.31 17.99 -8.75
CA GLY A 368 -23.89 16.66 -8.55
C GLY A 368 -22.96 15.51 -8.95
N LYS A 369 -21.65 15.77 -9.21
CA LYS A 369 -20.68 14.71 -9.49
C LYS A 369 -20.43 13.89 -8.23
N PRO A 370 -20.48 12.55 -8.30
CA PRO A 370 -20.32 11.70 -7.12
C PRO A 370 -18.85 11.60 -6.67
N TYR A 371 -18.67 11.64 -5.35
CA TYR A 371 -17.40 11.47 -4.64
C TYR A 371 -17.56 10.50 -3.47
N TYR A 372 -16.44 9.93 -3.05
CA TYR A 372 -16.33 9.16 -1.81
C TYR A 372 -15.56 9.94 -0.75
N LEU A 373 -15.93 9.72 0.51
CA LEU A 373 -15.14 10.15 1.66
C LEU A 373 -14.16 9.04 1.99
N VAL A 374 -12.87 9.39 2.01
CA VAL A 374 -11.78 8.43 2.13
C VAL A 374 -10.83 8.85 3.25
N LYS A 375 -10.68 8.02 4.27
CA LYS A 375 -9.70 8.20 5.36
C LYS A 375 -8.33 7.80 4.86
N ASN A 376 -7.37 8.73 4.93
CA ASN A 376 -5.96 8.46 4.65
C ASN A 376 -5.16 8.30 5.96
N SER A 377 -3.95 7.77 5.86
CA SER A 377 -3.03 7.53 6.98
C SER A 377 -1.83 8.49 6.98
N TRP A 378 -2.05 9.77 6.63
CA TRP A 378 -0.99 10.79 6.60
C TRP A 378 -1.18 11.88 7.67
N GLY A 379 -1.95 11.58 8.73
CA GLY A 379 -2.25 12.51 9.81
C GLY A 379 -3.30 13.54 9.44
N THR A 380 -3.51 14.49 10.35
CA THR A 380 -4.60 15.46 10.32
C THR A 380 -4.20 16.86 9.83
N ASN A 381 -2.94 17.04 9.39
CA ASN A 381 -2.42 18.34 8.93
C ASN A 381 -2.80 18.69 7.48
N TYR A 382 -3.69 17.91 6.88
CA TYR A 382 -4.24 18.14 5.55
C TYR A 382 -5.61 18.79 5.62
N PRO A 383 -6.09 19.43 4.53
CA PRO A 383 -7.49 19.84 4.42
C PRO A 383 -8.39 18.67 4.79
N TYR A 384 -9.53 18.92 5.41
CA TYR A 384 -10.49 17.90 5.91
C TYR A 384 -9.89 16.93 6.94
N LYS A 385 -8.78 17.31 7.64
CA LYS A 385 -8.20 16.56 8.77
C LYS A 385 -7.94 15.07 8.48
N GLY A 386 -7.41 14.78 7.28
CA GLY A 386 -7.03 13.44 6.87
C GLY A 386 -8.10 12.67 6.09
N THR A 387 -9.24 13.30 5.80
CA THR A 387 -10.21 12.82 4.82
C THR A 387 -9.88 13.37 3.43
N TRP A 388 -10.04 12.56 2.41
CA TRP A 388 -9.99 12.93 0.99
C TRP A 388 -11.37 12.79 0.36
N PHE A 389 -11.70 13.72 -0.56
CA PHE A 389 -12.83 13.55 -1.47
C PHE A 389 -12.28 13.02 -2.79
N MET A 390 -12.63 11.77 -3.11
CA MET A 390 -12.18 11.08 -4.32
C MET A 390 -13.36 10.84 -5.24
N SER A 391 -13.31 11.34 -6.49
CA SER A 391 -14.43 11.16 -7.40
C SER A 391 -14.66 9.69 -7.77
N ARG A 392 -15.92 9.32 -8.03
CA ARG A 392 -16.28 7.95 -8.45
C ARG A 392 -15.50 7.53 -9.70
N ASP A 393 -15.31 8.45 -10.65
CA ASP A 393 -14.53 8.20 -11.86
C ASP A 393 -13.05 7.94 -11.54
N TYR A 394 -12.46 8.69 -10.59
CA TYR A 394 -11.08 8.46 -10.16
C TYR A 394 -10.93 7.07 -9.52
N ILE A 395 -11.82 6.72 -8.61
CA ILE A 395 -11.82 5.39 -7.96
C ILE A 395 -11.98 4.30 -9.02
N ALA A 396 -12.91 4.43 -9.97
CA ALA A 396 -13.11 3.44 -11.02
C ALA A 396 -11.84 3.18 -11.84
N LEU A 397 -11.09 4.24 -12.17
CA LEU A 397 -9.88 4.11 -12.98
C LEU A 397 -8.68 3.60 -12.16
N ASN A 398 -8.52 4.10 -10.93
CA ASN A 398 -7.30 3.95 -10.12
C ASN A 398 -7.41 2.89 -9.00
N THR A 399 -8.34 1.97 -9.06
CA THR A 399 -8.48 0.87 -8.09
C THR A 399 -7.66 -0.34 -8.50
N THR A 400 -6.76 -0.84 -7.67
CA THR A 400 -6.17 -2.19 -7.83
C THR A 400 -7.14 -3.23 -7.32
N TYR A 401 -7.63 -3.05 -6.11
CA TYR A 401 -8.64 -3.94 -5.52
C TYR A 401 -9.49 -3.20 -4.48
N LEU A 402 -10.69 -3.74 -4.23
CA LEU A 402 -11.52 -3.41 -3.08
C LEU A 402 -11.47 -4.58 -2.09
N PHE A 403 -11.25 -4.29 -0.83
CA PHE A 403 -11.26 -5.27 0.24
C PHE A 403 -12.43 -4.94 1.18
N LEU A 404 -13.35 -5.88 1.33
CA LEU A 404 -14.64 -5.65 1.99
C LEU A 404 -15.22 -6.90 2.61
N ASN A 405 -16.28 -6.71 3.42
CA ASN A 405 -17.01 -7.80 4.03
C ASN A 405 -17.97 -8.43 3.03
N ARG A 406 -17.86 -9.75 2.79
CA ARG A 406 -18.69 -10.49 1.82
C ARG A 406 -20.18 -10.42 2.12
N HIS A 407 -20.57 -10.16 3.37
CA HIS A 407 -22.01 -10.04 3.73
C HIS A 407 -22.64 -8.76 3.19
N ALA A 408 -21.84 -7.79 2.71
CA ALA A 408 -22.35 -6.62 2.01
C ALA A 408 -22.64 -6.88 0.51
N LEU A 409 -22.17 -8.01 -0.03
CA LEU A 409 -22.33 -8.37 -1.44
C LEU A 409 -23.76 -8.87 -1.72
N SER A 410 -24.19 -8.76 -2.99
CA SER A 410 -25.41 -9.41 -3.45
C SER A 410 -25.35 -10.92 -3.25
N ALA A 411 -26.50 -11.58 -3.10
CA ALA A 411 -26.57 -13.03 -2.87
C ALA A 411 -25.87 -13.85 -3.98
N ASP A 412 -25.91 -13.36 -5.23
CA ASP A 412 -25.26 -14.03 -6.35
C ASP A 412 -23.73 -13.93 -6.23
N LEU A 413 -23.22 -12.75 -5.90
CA LEU A 413 -21.79 -12.54 -5.74
C LEU A 413 -21.25 -13.24 -4.48
N GLN A 414 -22.02 -13.27 -3.37
CA GLN A 414 -21.67 -14.07 -2.19
C GLN A 414 -21.47 -15.56 -2.53
N ARG A 415 -22.35 -16.13 -3.36
CA ARG A 415 -22.20 -17.53 -3.81
C ARG A 415 -20.98 -17.72 -4.72
N ALA A 416 -20.71 -16.74 -5.57
CA ALA A 416 -19.57 -16.80 -6.50
C ALA A 416 -18.23 -16.74 -5.76
N VAL A 417 -18.09 -15.87 -4.76
CA VAL A 417 -16.86 -15.74 -3.98
C VAL A 417 -16.67 -16.82 -2.92
N ALA A 418 -17.69 -17.64 -2.66
CA ALA A 418 -17.61 -18.76 -1.73
C ALA A 418 -17.09 -20.06 -2.37
N GLN A 419 -16.96 -20.11 -3.69
CA GLN A 419 -16.41 -21.22 -4.48
C GLN A 419 -14.91 -21.09 -4.67
#